data_eeb0816e9828e98946464c7b40822ba9
#
_entry.id   eeb0816e9828e98946464c7b40822ba9
#
_cell.length_a   1.000
_cell.length_b   1.000
_cell.length_c   1.000
_cell.angle_alpha   90.00
_cell.angle_beta   90.00
_cell.angle_gamma   90.00
#
_symmetry.space_group_name_H-M   'P 1'
#
loop_
_entity.id
_entity.type
_entity.pdbx_description
1 polymer ?
#
loop_
_entity_poly.entity_id
_entity_poly.type
_entity_poly.pdbx_seq_one_letter_code
_entity_poly.pdbx_strand_id
1 'polypeptide(L)'
;MHKVKISEKALKALKNLDKQIARMIIAWIEKNLEGTNNPRNKGKGLSHDKKGIWRYHVGNYRILANIIDDELIILVIEFGHRKDIYK
;
A
#
# COMPACT_ATOMS: atom_id res chain seq x y z
N MET A 1 -1.63 -4.89 16.34
CA MET A 1 -0.68 -5.43 15.37
C MET A 1 -1.41 -5.74 14.06
N HIS A 2 -1.12 -4.97 13.03
CA HIS A 2 -1.79 -5.14 11.74
C HIS A 2 -1.04 -6.14 10.86
N LYS A 3 -1.79 -6.88 10.04
CA LYS A 3 -1.21 -7.76 9.03
C LYS A 3 -1.49 -7.18 7.66
N VAL A 4 -0.54 -7.36 6.75
CA VAL A 4 -0.70 -6.87 5.37
C VAL A 4 -1.27 -7.99 4.52
N LYS A 5 -2.30 -7.65 3.74
CA LYS A 5 -2.84 -8.52 2.70
C LYS A 5 -2.78 -7.75 1.38
N ILE A 6 -2.55 -8.47 0.30
CA ILE A 6 -2.46 -7.87 -1.03
C ILE A 6 -3.61 -8.40 -1.88
N SER A 7 -4.42 -7.49 -2.42
CA SER A 7 -5.54 -7.89 -3.27
C SER A 7 -5.03 -8.54 -4.56
N GLU A 8 -5.90 -9.28 -5.24
CA GLU A 8 -5.53 -9.91 -6.51
C GLU A 8 -5.11 -8.87 -7.55
N LYS A 9 -5.84 -7.76 -7.62
CA LYS A 9 -5.52 -6.68 -8.53
C LYS A 9 -4.13 -6.12 -8.23
N ALA A 10 -3.84 -5.87 -6.96
CA ALA A 10 -2.53 -5.34 -6.55
C ALA A 10 -1.42 -6.36 -6.81
N LEU A 11 -1.71 -7.64 -6.57
CA LEU A 11 -0.71 -8.69 -6.81
C LEU A 11 -0.36 -8.78 -8.30
N LYS A 12 -1.35 -8.67 -9.17
CA LYS A 12 -1.10 -8.65 -10.62
C LYS A 12 -0.26 -7.43 -11.01
N ALA A 13 -0.59 -6.27 -10.47
CA ALA A 13 0.18 -5.07 -10.73
C ALA A 13 1.64 -5.23 -10.28
N LEU A 14 1.83 -5.83 -9.11
CA LEU A 14 3.17 -6.09 -8.58
C LEU A 14 3.97 -7.02 -9.48
N LYS A 15 3.33 -8.05 -10.03
CA LYS A 15 3.99 -8.99 -10.93
C LYS A 15 4.40 -8.34 -12.25
N ASN A 16 3.71 -7.28 -12.65
CA ASN A 16 4.03 -6.56 -13.88
C ASN A 16 5.09 -5.48 -13.69
N LEU A 17 5.49 -5.22 -12.47
CA LEU A 17 6.59 -4.29 -12.20
C LEU A 17 7.93 -4.95 -12.45
N ASP A 18 8.95 -4.12 -12.72
CA ASP A 18 10.33 -4.58 -12.73
C ASP A 18 10.63 -5.32 -11.42
N LYS A 19 11.37 -6.41 -11.51
CA LYS A 19 11.65 -7.25 -10.34
C LYS A 19 12.32 -6.50 -9.20
N GLN A 20 13.24 -5.60 -9.53
CA GLN A 20 13.94 -4.83 -8.50
C GLN A 20 12.99 -3.88 -7.80
N ILE A 21 12.08 -3.29 -8.56
CA ILE A 21 11.09 -2.38 -8.00
C ILE A 21 10.10 -3.15 -7.12
N ALA A 22 9.64 -4.30 -7.59
CA ALA A 22 8.74 -5.15 -6.80
C ALA A 22 9.39 -5.56 -5.48
N ARG A 23 10.67 -5.96 -5.52
CA ARG A 23 11.41 -6.32 -4.30
C ARG A 23 11.54 -5.15 -3.34
N MET A 24 11.80 -3.96 -3.87
CA MET A 24 11.91 -2.76 -3.06
C MET A 24 10.60 -2.46 -2.35
N ILE A 25 9.49 -2.56 -3.07
CA ILE A 25 8.17 -2.29 -2.51
C ILE A 25 7.82 -3.32 -1.43
N ILE A 26 8.04 -4.60 -1.71
CA ILE A 26 7.75 -5.66 -0.75
C ILE A 26 8.61 -5.51 0.51
N ALA A 27 9.90 -5.22 0.34
CA ALA A 27 10.79 -5.02 1.49
C ALA A 27 10.31 -3.85 2.34
N TRP A 28 9.87 -2.78 1.70
CA TRP A 28 9.34 -1.62 2.41
C TRP A 28 8.08 -1.98 3.21
N ILE A 29 7.18 -2.74 2.59
CA ILE A 29 5.95 -3.18 3.24
C ILE A 29 6.27 -4.05 4.47
N GLU A 30 7.18 -5.00 4.30
CA GLU A 30 7.56 -5.89 5.40
C GLU A 30 8.20 -5.13 6.55
N LYS A 31 9.02 -4.13 6.23
CA LYS A 31 9.71 -3.36 7.26
C LYS A 31 8.78 -2.37 7.98
N ASN A 32 7.85 -1.76 7.25
CA ASN A 32 7.10 -0.61 7.75
C ASN A 32 5.64 -0.89 8.08
N LEU A 33 5.03 -1.86 7.44
CA LEU A 33 3.60 -2.10 7.59
C LEU A 33 3.27 -3.41 8.27
N GLU A 34 3.98 -4.49 7.94
CA GLU A 34 3.68 -5.79 8.54
C GLU A 34 3.98 -5.77 10.02
N GLY A 35 2.96 -6.08 10.80
CA GLY A 35 3.08 -6.10 12.25
C GLY A 35 3.01 -4.74 12.92
N THR A 36 2.75 -3.67 12.16
CA THR A 36 2.70 -2.34 12.75
C THR A 36 1.51 -2.18 13.71
N ASN A 37 1.72 -1.40 14.76
CA ASN A 37 0.64 -1.01 15.66
C ASN A 37 -0.01 0.30 15.24
N ASN A 38 0.60 1.00 14.31
CA ASN A 38 0.09 2.30 13.87
C ASN A 38 0.25 2.45 12.35
N PRO A 39 -0.71 1.90 11.58
CA PRO A 39 -0.60 1.93 10.12
C PRO A 39 -0.70 3.33 9.52
N ARG A 40 -1.16 4.30 10.31
CA ARG A 40 -1.30 5.68 9.85
C ARG A 40 -0.11 6.55 10.23
N ASN A 41 0.93 5.97 10.80
CA ASN A 41 2.14 6.68 11.15
C ASN A 41 2.92 7.17 9.92
N LYS A 42 2.73 6.51 8.79
CA LYS A 42 3.34 6.87 7.52
C LYS A 42 2.25 7.07 6.47
N GLY A 43 2.56 7.83 5.44
CA GLY A 43 1.62 8.05 4.36
C GLY A 43 0.58 9.11 4.68
N LYS A 44 -0.47 9.15 3.87
CA LYS A 44 -1.56 10.12 4.01
C LYS A 44 -2.88 9.49 3.59
N GLY A 45 -3.95 9.97 4.19
CA GLY A 45 -5.29 9.61 3.74
C GLY A 45 -5.62 10.30 2.43
N LEU A 46 -6.40 9.62 1.58
CA LEU A 46 -6.94 10.27 0.39
C LEU A 46 -8.19 11.07 0.78
N SER A 47 -8.32 12.24 0.16
CA SER A 47 -9.40 13.16 0.50
C SER A 47 -10.73 12.80 -0.17
N HIS A 48 -11.80 13.30 0.41
CA HIS A 48 -13.16 13.36 -0.11
C HIS A 48 -13.81 12.02 -0.47
N ASP A 49 -13.60 11.54 -1.66
CA ASP A 49 -14.40 10.45 -2.21
C ASP A 49 -13.87 9.06 -1.88
N LYS A 50 -12.76 8.98 -1.15
CA LYS A 50 -12.11 7.69 -0.89
C LYS A 50 -11.84 7.51 0.59
N LYS A 51 -12.89 7.52 1.37
CA LYS A 51 -12.80 7.26 2.80
C LYS A 51 -12.17 5.91 3.09
N GLY A 52 -11.28 5.89 4.07
CA GLY A 52 -10.64 4.65 4.47
C GLY A 52 -9.46 4.25 3.60
N ILE A 53 -9.24 4.94 2.50
CA ILE A 53 -8.10 4.66 1.64
C ILE A 53 -6.89 5.46 2.11
N TRP A 54 -5.78 4.76 2.26
CA TRP A 54 -4.53 5.35 2.74
C TRP A 54 -3.45 5.16 1.69
N ARG A 55 -2.59 6.15 1.56
CA ARG A 55 -1.55 6.14 0.54
C ARG A 55 -0.18 6.16 1.17
N TYR A 56 0.65 5.22 0.75
CA TYR A 56 2.05 5.18 1.15
C TYR A 56 2.95 5.50 -0.04
N HIS A 57 4.14 5.99 0.24
CA HIS A 57 5.14 6.32 -0.78
C HIS A 57 6.33 5.41 -0.64
N VAL A 58 6.77 4.82 -1.76
CA VAL A 58 8.00 4.05 -1.82
C VAL A 58 8.76 4.51 -3.06
N GLY A 59 9.70 5.45 -2.87
CA GLY A 59 10.36 6.09 -4.00
C GLY A 59 9.37 6.83 -4.88
N ASN A 60 9.37 6.54 -6.17
CA ASN A 60 8.43 7.15 -7.13
C ASN A 60 7.13 6.38 -7.25
N TYR A 61 6.92 5.38 -6.40
CA TYR A 61 5.74 4.53 -6.46
C TYR A 61 4.78 4.86 -5.32
N ARG A 62 3.52 4.52 -5.54
CA ARG A 62 2.47 4.69 -4.55
C ARG A 62 1.84 3.37 -4.24
N ILE A 63 1.50 3.20 -2.97
CA ILE A 63 0.75 2.04 -2.50
C ILE A 63 -0.57 2.58 -1.98
N LEU A 64 -1.68 2.12 -2.55
CA LEU A 64 -3.00 2.42 -2.02
C LEU A 64 -3.46 1.24 -1.19
N ALA A 65 -3.95 1.52 0.00
CA ALA A 65 -4.38 0.49 0.93
C ALA A 65 -5.66 0.90 1.65
N ASN A 66 -6.44 -0.09 2.02
CA ASN A 66 -7.58 0.10 2.89
C ASN A 66 -7.21 -0.42 4.27
N ILE A 67 -7.25 0.44 5.28
CA ILE A 67 -6.91 0.06 6.64
C ILE A 67 -8.19 -0.38 7.34
N ILE A 68 -8.25 -1.65 7.68
CA ILE A 68 -9.42 -2.27 8.32
C ILE A 68 -9.08 -2.49 9.80
N ASP A 69 -9.40 -1.50 10.62
CA ASP A 69 -8.98 -1.52 12.02
C ASP A 69 -9.61 -2.65 12.83
N ASP A 70 -10.87 -2.96 12.57
CA ASP A 70 -11.57 -4.02 13.32
C ASP A 70 -10.92 -5.38 13.13
N GLU A 71 -10.28 -5.59 12.00
CA GLU A 71 -9.64 -6.86 11.67
C GLU A 71 -8.13 -6.79 11.78
N LEU A 72 -7.59 -5.62 12.10
CA LEU A 72 -6.14 -5.37 12.15
C LEU A 72 -5.47 -5.75 10.83
N ILE A 73 -6.07 -5.32 9.71
CA ILE A 73 -5.59 -5.62 8.38
C ILE A 73 -5.28 -4.33 7.63
N ILE A 74 -4.18 -4.35 6.89
CA ILE A 74 -3.87 -3.34 5.88
C ILE A 74 -4.01 -4.06 4.54
N LEU A 75 -5.11 -3.79 3.85
CA LEU A 75 -5.37 -4.43 2.55
C LEU A 75 -4.81 -3.54 1.44
N VAL A 76 -3.72 -3.98 0.84
CA VAL A 76 -3.13 -3.27 -0.30
C VAL A 76 -4.00 -3.52 -1.52
N ILE A 77 -4.52 -2.46 -2.11
CA ILE A 77 -5.47 -2.55 -3.21
C ILE A 77 -4.88 -2.14 -4.56
N GLU A 78 -3.81 -1.35 -4.55
CA GLU A 78 -3.22 -0.91 -5.81
C GLU A 78 -1.78 -0.47 -5.61
N PHE A 79 -0.96 -0.77 -6.62
CA PHE A 79 0.38 -0.20 -6.76
C PHE A 79 0.42 0.61 -8.04
N GLY A 80 1.19 1.66 -8.06
CA GLY A 80 1.35 2.41 -9.30
C GLY A 80 2.45 3.44 -9.21
N HIS A 81 2.91 3.86 -10.39
CA HIS A 81 3.84 4.95 -10.48
C HIS A 81 3.09 6.24 -10.14
N ARG A 82 3.80 7.21 -9.58
CA ARG A 82 3.25 8.49 -9.19
C ARG A 82 2.33 9.11 -10.25
N LYS A 83 2.74 9.03 -11.52
CA LYS A 83 1.98 9.63 -12.62
C LYS A 83 0.67 8.92 -12.91
N ASP A 84 0.60 7.63 -12.63
CA ASP A 84 -0.56 6.81 -12.99
C ASP A 84 -1.68 6.87 -11.95
N ILE A 85 -1.31 7.02 -10.70
CA ILE A 85 -2.28 7.01 -9.60
C ILE A 85 -3.05 8.32 -9.49
N TYR A 86 -2.47 9.42 -9.94
CA TYR A 86 -3.03 10.74 -9.76
C TYR A 86 -3.74 11.30 -10.99
N LYS A 87 -4.12 10.47 -11.88
CA LYS A 87 -4.89 10.95 -13.04
C LYS A 87 -6.32 11.26 -12.65
#